data_622a846d7f00ab13e6fae0086ab706ac
#
_entry.id   622a846d7f00ab13e6fae0086ab706ac
#
_cell.length_a   1.000
_cell.length_b   1.000
_cell.length_c   1.000
_cell.angle_alpha   90.00
_cell.angle_beta   90.00
_cell.angle_gamma   90.00
#
_symmetry.space_group_name_H-M   'P 1'
#
loop_
_entity.id
_entity.type
_entity.pdbx_description
1 polymer ?
#
loop_
_entity_poly.entity_id
_entity_poly.type
_entity_poly.pdbx_seq_one_letter_code
_entity_poly.pdbx_strand_id
1 'polypeptide(L)'
;MVHDLITRIAGRESMWGIENTALHAAHPFLEKYRTPEFVASLAHSPGPRHLDDEMEMVADTFRGFADKVIKPHAEHVHRTNADVPEEIVQGLAEMGAFGLSVPAEYGGYSEGGENEYVGMVVATEELSRGSLGIGGSLITRPEILTRALVKGGTEAQKLEWLPKLATAEVMPAVAVTEPDYGSDVAGIKVTATPAEGPDGEPGYVINGVK
;
A
#
# COMPACT_ATOMS: atom_id res chain seq x y z
N MET A 1 -6.48 -23.37 9.31
CA MET A 1 -5.80 -22.28 10.03
C MET A 1 -6.69 -21.66 11.11
N VAL A 2 -7.83 -21.03 10.78
CA VAL A 2 -8.77 -20.49 11.80
C VAL A 2 -9.36 -21.59 12.66
N HIS A 3 -9.71 -22.74 12.09
CA HIS A 3 -10.21 -23.91 12.82
C HIS A 3 -9.15 -24.49 13.79
N ASP A 4 -7.89 -24.62 13.36
CA ASP A 4 -6.81 -25.07 14.24
C ASP A 4 -6.52 -24.07 15.37
N LEU A 5 -6.65 -22.78 15.10
CA LEU A 5 -6.49 -21.74 16.11
C LEU A 5 -7.62 -21.80 17.14
N ILE A 6 -8.87 -21.91 16.69
CA ILE A 6 -10.04 -22.04 17.57
C ILE A 6 -9.98 -23.34 18.38
N THR A 7 -9.60 -24.47 17.76
CA THR A 7 -9.45 -25.76 18.44
C THR A 7 -8.30 -25.74 19.44
N ARG A 8 -7.19 -25.07 19.14
CA ARG A 8 -6.08 -24.89 20.08
C ARG A 8 -6.42 -23.96 21.24
N ILE A 9 -7.23 -22.93 21.00
CA ILE A 9 -7.72 -22.04 22.04
C ILE A 9 -8.75 -22.74 22.92
N ALA A 10 -9.67 -23.50 22.32
CA ALA A 10 -10.71 -24.24 23.02
C ALA A 10 -10.20 -25.51 23.75
N GLY A 11 -9.15 -26.14 23.25
CA GLY A 11 -8.53 -27.33 23.86
C GLY A 11 -7.52 -27.03 24.97
N ARG A 12 -7.20 -25.77 25.19
CA ARG A 12 -6.50 -25.34 26.41
C ARG A 12 -7.57 -24.99 27.43
N GLU A 13 -7.69 -25.79 28.50
CA GLU A 13 -8.42 -25.38 29.69
C GLU A 13 -8.04 -23.94 29.98
N SER A 14 -9.00 -23.07 29.82
CA SER A 14 -8.81 -21.69 29.46
C SER A 14 -7.93 -20.92 30.42
N MET A 15 -6.87 -20.40 29.93
CA MET A 15 -6.12 -19.29 30.56
C MET A 15 -6.98 -18.03 30.70
N TRP A 16 -8.22 -18.01 30.17
CA TRP A 16 -9.10 -16.83 30.09
C TRP A 16 -10.52 -17.06 30.61
N GLY A 17 -10.84 -18.22 31.21
CA GLY A 17 -12.20 -18.45 31.74
C GLY A 17 -13.33 -18.41 30.69
N ILE A 18 -13.00 -18.48 29.40
CA ILE A 18 -13.98 -18.59 28.33
C ILE A 18 -14.44 -20.05 28.33
N GLU A 19 -15.53 -20.31 29.00
CA GLU A 19 -16.14 -21.62 29.04
C GLU A 19 -16.47 -22.09 27.62
N ASN A 20 -16.35 -23.40 27.40
CA ASN A 20 -16.79 -24.13 26.19
C ASN A 20 -18.21 -23.73 25.74
N THR A 21 -19.03 -23.20 26.62
CA THR A 21 -20.40 -22.72 26.38
C THR A 21 -20.46 -21.65 25.29
N ALA A 22 -19.51 -20.69 25.27
CA ALA A 22 -19.50 -19.64 24.24
C ALA A 22 -19.10 -20.20 22.87
N LEU A 23 -18.19 -21.17 22.83
CA LEU A 23 -17.79 -21.86 21.61
C LEU A 23 -18.91 -22.80 21.10
N HIS A 24 -19.61 -23.49 22.00
CA HIS A 24 -20.79 -24.29 21.64
C HIS A 24 -21.94 -23.40 21.10
N ALA A 25 -22.15 -22.22 21.68
CA ALA A 25 -23.15 -21.27 21.17
C ALA A 25 -22.77 -20.69 19.80
N ALA A 26 -21.46 -20.50 19.54
CA ALA A 26 -20.98 -20.04 18.24
C ALA A 26 -20.89 -21.15 17.17
N HIS A 27 -20.91 -22.42 17.57
CA HIS A 27 -20.72 -23.56 16.68
C HIS A 27 -21.72 -23.60 15.50
N PRO A 28 -23.05 -23.43 15.70
CA PRO A 28 -24.00 -23.41 14.60
C PRO A 28 -23.75 -22.27 13.60
N PHE A 29 -23.28 -21.13 14.10
CA PHE A 29 -22.89 -20.00 13.25
C PHE A 29 -21.63 -20.34 12.44
N LEU A 30 -20.61 -20.89 13.08
CA LEU A 30 -19.36 -21.30 12.43
C LEU A 30 -19.60 -22.40 11.39
N GLU A 31 -20.44 -23.39 11.67
CA GLU A 31 -20.79 -24.45 10.71
C GLU A 31 -21.48 -23.89 9.46
N LYS A 32 -22.40 -22.91 9.62
CA LYS A 32 -23.05 -22.25 8.51
C LYS A 32 -22.07 -21.58 7.55
N TYR A 33 -20.96 -21.05 8.05
CA TYR A 33 -19.97 -20.29 7.27
C TYR A 33 -18.70 -21.10 6.95
N ARG A 34 -18.65 -22.38 7.28
CA ARG A 34 -17.52 -23.28 6.97
C ARG A 34 -17.64 -24.04 5.67
N THR A 35 -18.68 -23.80 4.90
CA THR A 35 -18.85 -24.51 3.62
C THR A 35 -17.80 -24.07 2.60
N PRO A 36 -17.31 -25.00 1.74
CA PRO A 36 -16.40 -24.63 0.66
C PRO A 36 -16.95 -23.52 -0.24
N GLU A 37 -18.25 -23.49 -0.46
CA GLU A 37 -18.95 -22.48 -1.25
C GLU A 37 -18.88 -21.09 -0.59
N PHE A 38 -19.07 -21.02 0.73
CA PHE A 38 -18.95 -19.76 1.45
C PHE A 38 -17.49 -19.25 1.42
N VAL A 39 -16.51 -20.12 1.67
CA VAL A 39 -15.08 -19.76 1.59
C VAL A 39 -14.70 -19.31 0.18
N ALA A 40 -15.22 -19.98 -0.86
CA ALA A 40 -15.01 -19.56 -2.25
C ALA A 40 -15.66 -18.21 -2.55
N SER A 41 -16.86 -17.95 -1.98
CA SER A 41 -17.54 -16.65 -2.15
C SER A 41 -16.75 -15.50 -1.54
N LEU A 42 -16.08 -15.71 -0.40
CA LEU A 42 -15.21 -14.70 0.23
C LEU A 42 -14.00 -14.34 -0.64
N ALA A 43 -13.51 -15.29 -1.45
CA ALA A 43 -12.43 -15.02 -2.38
C ALA A 43 -12.84 -14.07 -3.53
N HIS A 44 -14.15 -13.97 -3.80
CA HIS A 44 -14.70 -13.16 -4.89
C HIS A 44 -15.48 -11.94 -4.41
N SER A 45 -15.83 -11.89 -3.13
CA SER A 45 -16.55 -10.76 -2.54
C SER A 45 -16.11 -10.58 -1.08
N PRO A 46 -15.20 -9.67 -0.79
CA PRO A 46 -14.71 -9.41 0.57
C PRO A 46 -15.79 -8.83 1.51
N GLY A 47 -17.01 -8.76 1.07
CA GLY A 47 -18.16 -8.19 1.79
C GLY A 47 -18.64 -6.87 1.18
N PRO A 48 -19.70 -6.28 1.73
CA PRO A 48 -20.18 -4.99 1.27
C PRO A 48 -19.12 -3.91 1.53
N ARG A 49 -18.69 -3.23 0.48
CA ARG A 49 -17.65 -2.19 0.56
C ARG A 49 -18.23 -0.83 0.90
N HIS A 50 -19.53 -0.65 0.77
CA HIS A 50 -20.22 0.64 0.93
C HIS A 50 -19.63 1.75 0.05
N LEU A 51 -19.12 1.37 -1.14
CA LEU A 51 -18.60 2.29 -2.13
C LEU A 51 -19.76 2.86 -2.94
N ASP A 52 -19.63 4.09 -3.38
CA ASP A 52 -20.53 4.65 -4.39
C ASP A 52 -20.16 4.14 -5.80
N ASP A 53 -20.96 4.49 -6.79
CA ASP A 53 -20.80 4.01 -8.16
C ASP A 53 -19.45 4.44 -8.78
N GLU A 54 -18.90 5.59 -8.38
CA GLU A 54 -17.61 6.08 -8.85
C GLU A 54 -16.47 5.23 -8.27
N MET A 55 -16.49 4.98 -6.98
CA MET A 55 -15.49 4.16 -6.31
C MET A 55 -15.58 2.68 -6.73
N GLU A 56 -16.74 2.16 -7.06
CA GLU A 56 -16.88 0.83 -7.65
C GLU A 56 -16.23 0.77 -9.05
N MET A 57 -16.36 1.79 -9.89
CA MET A 57 -15.64 1.86 -11.16
C MET A 57 -14.13 1.90 -10.98
N VAL A 58 -13.64 2.65 -9.99
CA VAL A 58 -12.22 2.67 -9.61
C VAL A 58 -11.79 1.26 -9.22
N ALA A 59 -12.54 0.59 -8.32
CA ALA A 59 -12.26 -0.78 -7.90
C ALA A 59 -12.18 -1.75 -9.09
N ASP A 60 -13.16 -1.74 -9.98
CA ASP A 60 -13.21 -2.62 -11.14
C ASP A 60 -12.05 -2.38 -12.10
N THR A 61 -11.66 -1.13 -12.29
CA THR A 61 -10.52 -0.75 -13.13
C THR A 61 -9.21 -1.32 -12.58
N PHE A 62 -8.91 -1.07 -11.32
CA PHE A 62 -7.68 -1.58 -10.69
C PHE A 62 -7.70 -3.09 -10.51
N ARG A 63 -8.87 -3.68 -10.23
CA ARG A 63 -9.05 -5.14 -10.19
C ARG A 63 -8.73 -5.78 -11.53
N GLY A 64 -9.25 -5.21 -12.62
CA GLY A 64 -8.99 -5.70 -13.97
C GLY A 64 -7.51 -5.68 -14.32
N PHE A 65 -6.79 -4.62 -13.97
CA PHE A 65 -5.36 -4.50 -14.14
C PHE A 65 -4.59 -5.50 -13.27
N ALA A 66 -4.95 -5.60 -11.99
CA ALA A 66 -4.32 -6.53 -11.05
C ALA A 66 -4.42 -7.99 -11.52
N ASP A 67 -5.61 -8.40 -11.97
CA ASP A 67 -5.82 -9.78 -12.43
C ASP A 67 -5.10 -10.09 -13.74
N LYS A 68 -5.07 -9.15 -14.69
CA LYS A 68 -4.52 -9.38 -16.04
C LYS A 68 -3.01 -9.15 -16.11
N VAL A 69 -2.48 -8.16 -15.38
CA VAL A 69 -1.11 -7.71 -15.55
C VAL A 69 -0.24 -8.04 -14.32
N ILE A 70 -0.71 -7.79 -13.10
CA ILE A 70 0.11 -7.98 -11.90
C ILE A 70 0.18 -9.45 -11.49
N LYS A 71 -0.96 -10.11 -11.36
CA LYS A 71 -1.07 -11.47 -10.81
C LYS A 71 -0.25 -12.52 -11.54
N PRO A 72 -0.12 -12.49 -12.88
CA PRO A 72 0.74 -13.44 -13.60
C PRO A 72 2.22 -13.36 -13.22
N HIS A 73 2.71 -12.20 -12.78
CA HIS A 73 4.10 -11.99 -12.38
C HIS A 73 4.37 -12.22 -10.89
N ALA A 74 3.32 -12.24 -10.07
CA ALA A 74 3.42 -12.20 -8.62
C ALA A 74 4.29 -13.31 -8.03
N GLU A 75 4.08 -14.56 -8.46
CA GLU A 75 4.83 -15.71 -7.96
C GLU A 75 6.31 -15.65 -8.39
N HIS A 76 6.57 -15.35 -9.66
CA HIS A 76 7.93 -15.27 -10.18
C HIS A 76 8.75 -14.20 -9.45
N VAL A 77 8.25 -12.97 -9.39
CA VAL A 77 8.95 -11.84 -8.73
C VAL A 77 9.22 -12.16 -7.27
N HIS A 78 8.22 -12.73 -6.56
CA HIS A 78 8.39 -13.08 -5.15
C HIS A 78 9.44 -14.17 -4.93
N ARG A 79 9.40 -15.26 -5.72
CA ARG A 79 10.32 -16.39 -5.54
C ARG A 79 11.75 -16.11 -5.95
N THR A 80 11.94 -15.27 -6.95
CA THR A 80 13.27 -14.98 -7.52
C THR A 80 13.85 -13.67 -6.98
N ASN A 81 13.09 -12.91 -6.19
CA ASN A 81 13.44 -11.56 -5.75
C ASN A 81 13.80 -10.66 -6.96
N ALA A 82 13.04 -10.81 -8.04
CA ALA A 82 13.23 -10.02 -9.25
C ALA A 82 12.67 -8.59 -9.06
N ASP A 83 13.13 -7.70 -9.93
CA ASP A 83 12.56 -6.35 -10.03
C ASP A 83 11.12 -6.40 -10.52
N VAL A 84 10.36 -5.35 -10.22
CA VAL A 84 9.01 -5.17 -10.76
C VAL A 84 9.11 -5.03 -12.29
N PRO A 85 8.37 -5.83 -13.07
CA PRO A 85 8.36 -5.70 -14.52
C PRO A 85 7.96 -4.28 -14.96
N GLU A 86 8.71 -3.74 -15.90
CA GLU A 86 8.51 -2.37 -16.41
C GLU A 86 7.12 -2.16 -17.00
N GLU A 87 6.53 -3.18 -17.61
CA GLU A 87 5.17 -3.14 -18.15
C GLU A 87 4.11 -2.84 -17.09
N ILE A 88 4.36 -3.23 -15.83
CA ILE A 88 3.45 -2.93 -14.71
C ILE A 88 3.57 -1.46 -14.33
N VAL A 89 4.79 -0.93 -14.27
CA VAL A 89 5.03 0.49 -13.97
C VAL A 89 4.40 1.37 -15.05
N GLN A 90 4.66 1.05 -16.31
CA GLN A 90 4.10 1.77 -17.46
C GLN A 90 2.58 1.69 -17.51
N GLY A 91 2.00 0.50 -17.30
CA GLY A 91 0.55 0.34 -17.29
C GLY A 91 -0.14 1.13 -16.17
N LEU A 92 0.45 1.18 -14.99
CA LEU A 92 -0.05 2.03 -13.90
C LEU A 92 0.11 3.53 -14.20
N ALA A 93 1.21 3.92 -14.86
CA ALA A 93 1.40 5.30 -15.29
C ALA A 93 0.37 5.72 -16.35
N GLU A 94 0.10 4.88 -17.35
CA GLU A 94 -0.93 5.11 -18.37
C GLU A 94 -2.34 5.21 -17.78
N MET A 95 -2.62 4.48 -16.69
CA MET A 95 -3.88 4.59 -15.95
C MET A 95 -3.94 5.84 -15.06
N GLY A 96 -2.86 6.60 -14.93
CA GLY A 96 -2.78 7.75 -14.04
C GLY A 96 -2.67 7.40 -12.55
N ALA A 97 -2.37 6.15 -12.21
CA ALA A 97 -2.35 5.65 -10.84
C ALA A 97 -1.40 6.43 -9.91
N PHE A 98 -0.27 6.88 -10.44
CA PHE A 98 0.71 7.65 -9.67
C PHE A 98 0.31 9.11 -9.42
N GLY A 99 -0.63 9.64 -10.22
CA GLY A 99 -1.18 10.98 -10.07
C GLY A 99 -2.36 11.11 -9.10
N LEU A 100 -2.86 10.00 -8.55
CA LEU A 100 -4.06 10.01 -7.70
C LEU A 100 -3.91 10.90 -6.46
N SER A 101 -2.72 11.03 -5.90
CA SER A 101 -2.45 11.86 -4.72
C SER A 101 -1.75 13.18 -5.03
N VAL A 102 -1.36 13.40 -6.29
CA VAL A 102 -0.70 14.64 -6.72
C VAL A 102 -1.77 15.71 -7.01
N PRO A 103 -1.66 16.93 -6.43
CA PRO A 103 -2.62 17.99 -6.69
C PRO A 103 -2.72 18.33 -8.18
N ALA A 104 -3.94 18.68 -8.63
CA ALA A 104 -4.22 19.00 -10.01
C ALA A 104 -3.37 20.15 -10.56
N GLU A 105 -3.03 21.13 -9.71
CA GLU A 105 -2.15 22.27 -10.05
C GLU A 105 -0.71 21.84 -10.41
N TYR A 106 -0.29 20.62 -10.01
CA TYR A 106 1.00 20.02 -10.35
C TYR A 106 0.88 18.86 -11.33
N GLY A 107 -0.25 18.76 -12.04
CA GLY A 107 -0.45 17.77 -13.09
C GLY A 107 -0.96 16.39 -12.63
N GLY A 108 -1.42 16.29 -11.39
CA GLY A 108 -2.10 15.09 -10.87
C GLY A 108 -3.62 15.18 -10.97
N TYR A 109 -4.30 14.34 -10.21
CA TYR A 109 -5.77 14.21 -10.20
C TYR A 109 -6.39 14.53 -8.83
N SER A 110 -5.57 14.86 -7.82
CA SER A 110 -6.07 15.16 -6.49
C SER A 110 -6.71 16.54 -6.45
N GLU A 111 -7.98 16.58 -6.07
CA GLU A 111 -8.71 17.80 -5.73
C GLU A 111 -8.79 18.02 -4.21
N GLY A 112 -8.21 17.10 -3.44
CA GLY A 112 -8.30 17.06 -1.99
C GLY A 112 -9.63 16.50 -1.49
N GLY A 113 -9.68 16.17 -0.20
CA GLY A 113 -10.89 15.72 0.46
C GLY A 113 -10.95 14.22 0.71
N GLU A 114 -12.12 13.77 1.21
CA GLU A 114 -12.32 12.40 1.68
C GLU A 114 -12.28 11.38 0.51
N ASN A 115 -12.89 11.70 -0.62
CA ASN A 115 -12.95 10.81 -1.78
C ASN A 115 -11.58 10.46 -2.35
N GLU A 116 -10.61 11.37 -2.28
CA GLU A 116 -9.22 11.07 -2.66
C GLU A 116 -8.63 9.92 -1.85
N TYR A 117 -8.79 9.96 -0.53
CA TYR A 117 -8.29 8.90 0.34
C TYR A 117 -9.01 7.57 0.09
N VAL A 118 -10.32 7.60 -0.12
CA VAL A 118 -11.10 6.41 -0.46
C VAL A 118 -10.61 5.82 -1.79
N GLY A 119 -10.42 6.63 -2.82
CA GLY A 119 -9.89 6.20 -4.12
C GLY A 119 -8.51 5.53 -4.00
N MET A 120 -7.59 6.13 -3.23
CA MET A 120 -6.27 5.55 -2.97
C MET A 120 -6.36 4.22 -2.20
N VAL A 121 -7.25 4.10 -1.21
CA VAL A 121 -7.46 2.85 -0.47
C VAL A 121 -7.99 1.77 -1.39
N VAL A 122 -9.00 2.08 -2.20
CA VAL A 122 -9.61 1.14 -3.15
C VAL A 122 -8.59 0.66 -4.18
N ALA A 123 -7.82 1.57 -4.78
CA ALA A 123 -6.76 1.23 -5.73
C ALA A 123 -5.70 0.33 -5.08
N THR A 124 -5.23 0.70 -3.88
CA THR A 124 -4.24 -0.08 -3.13
C THR A 124 -4.75 -1.47 -2.75
N GLU A 125 -6.01 -1.58 -2.34
CA GLU A 125 -6.66 -2.86 -2.03
C GLU A 125 -6.65 -3.80 -3.23
N GLU A 126 -7.13 -3.34 -4.39
CA GLU A 126 -7.22 -4.16 -5.58
C GLU A 126 -5.85 -4.55 -6.15
N LEU A 127 -4.91 -3.62 -6.17
CA LEU A 127 -3.54 -3.92 -6.60
C LEU A 127 -2.85 -4.90 -5.64
N SER A 128 -3.07 -4.74 -4.32
CA SER A 128 -2.53 -5.64 -3.29
C SER A 128 -3.14 -7.04 -3.36
N ARG A 129 -4.40 -7.15 -3.78
CA ARG A 129 -5.06 -8.43 -4.05
C ARG A 129 -4.34 -9.19 -5.18
N GLY A 130 -3.83 -8.50 -6.17
CA GLY A 130 -2.97 -9.09 -7.20
C GLY A 130 -1.59 -9.47 -6.65
N SER A 131 -0.92 -8.53 -6.04
CA SER A 131 0.34 -8.70 -5.31
C SER A 131 0.65 -7.44 -4.50
N LEU A 132 0.80 -7.59 -3.19
CA LEU A 132 1.19 -6.47 -2.32
C LEU A 132 2.55 -5.89 -2.73
N GLY A 133 3.54 -6.75 -2.99
CA GLY A 133 4.91 -6.31 -3.30
C GLY A 133 5.04 -5.60 -4.64
N ILE A 134 4.31 -6.04 -5.66
CA ILE A 134 4.40 -5.50 -7.02
C ILE A 134 3.39 -4.36 -7.23
N GLY A 135 2.16 -4.52 -6.76
CA GLY A 135 1.07 -3.58 -7.04
C GLY A 135 0.85 -2.59 -5.89
N GLY A 136 0.44 -3.08 -4.73
CA GLY A 136 0.05 -2.22 -3.62
C GLY A 136 1.16 -1.29 -3.15
N SER A 137 2.39 -1.78 -2.98
CA SER A 137 3.50 -0.92 -2.55
C SER A 137 4.04 -0.01 -3.65
N LEU A 138 3.73 -0.27 -4.93
CA LEU A 138 4.22 0.54 -6.03
C LEU A 138 3.58 1.92 -6.06
N ILE A 139 2.27 2.04 -5.87
CA ILE A 139 1.57 3.33 -5.87
C ILE A 139 1.71 4.09 -4.54
N THR A 140 1.95 3.41 -3.44
CA THR A 140 2.09 4.07 -2.12
C THR A 140 3.41 4.82 -1.96
N ARG A 141 4.47 4.42 -2.66
CA ARG A 141 5.77 5.11 -2.60
C ARG A 141 5.72 6.55 -3.12
N PRO A 142 5.21 6.81 -4.34
CA PRO A 142 5.00 8.19 -4.82
C PRO A 142 4.08 9.00 -3.91
N GLU A 143 3.02 8.39 -3.38
CA GLU A 143 2.10 9.06 -2.46
C GLU A 143 2.81 9.60 -1.21
N ILE A 144 3.67 8.80 -0.58
CA ILE A 144 4.42 9.23 0.62
C ILE A 144 5.26 10.47 0.33
N LEU A 145 6.02 10.48 -0.79
CA LEU A 145 6.83 11.63 -1.16
C LEU A 145 5.97 12.82 -1.59
N THR A 146 4.89 12.58 -2.33
CA THR A 146 3.93 13.63 -2.71
C THR A 146 3.42 14.37 -1.49
N ARG A 147 2.93 13.65 -0.47
CA ARG A 147 2.41 14.28 0.76
C ARG A 147 3.50 15.02 1.53
N ALA A 148 4.72 14.48 1.55
CA ALA A 148 5.85 15.16 2.17
C ALA A 148 6.20 16.48 1.45
N LEU A 149 6.23 16.49 0.12
CA LEU A 149 6.49 17.67 -0.69
C LEU A 149 5.36 18.71 -0.57
N VAL A 150 4.11 18.29 -0.68
CA VAL A 150 2.94 19.19 -0.54
C VAL A 150 2.95 19.88 0.81
N LYS A 151 3.27 19.13 1.89
CA LYS A 151 3.24 19.65 3.25
C LYS A 151 4.48 20.51 3.62
N GLY A 152 5.66 20.12 3.16
CA GLY A 152 6.92 20.69 3.65
C GLY A 152 7.91 21.11 2.57
N GLY A 153 7.65 20.83 1.29
CA GLY A 153 8.50 21.24 0.18
C GLY A 153 8.37 22.72 -0.15
N THR A 154 9.45 23.31 -0.67
CA THR A 154 9.41 24.63 -1.29
C THR A 154 8.61 24.59 -2.59
N GLU A 155 8.12 25.73 -3.06
CA GLU A 155 7.39 25.81 -4.32
C GLU A 155 8.22 25.30 -5.50
N ALA A 156 9.51 25.63 -5.54
CA ALA A 156 10.43 25.15 -6.56
C ALA A 156 10.54 23.61 -6.55
N GLN A 157 10.61 22.99 -5.37
CA GLN A 157 10.62 21.52 -5.25
C GLN A 157 9.31 20.88 -5.68
N LYS A 158 8.17 21.49 -5.35
CA LYS A 158 6.86 20.99 -5.78
C LYS A 158 6.71 21.04 -7.30
N LEU A 159 7.04 22.17 -7.92
CA LEU A 159 7.00 22.35 -9.38
C LEU A 159 7.96 21.41 -10.12
N GLU A 160 9.10 21.10 -9.53
CA GLU A 160 10.07 20.20 -10.14
C GLU A 160 9.66 18.72 -10.02
N TRP A 161 9.23 18.28 -8.83
CA TRP A 161 9.11 16.86 -8.52
C TRP A 161 7.70 16.29 -8.65
N LEU A 162 6.66 17.05 -8.29
CA LEU A 162 5.29 16.52 -8.29
C LEU A 162 4.81 16.08 -9.68
N PRO A 163 5.07 16.84 -10.77
CA PRO A 163 4.69 16.36 -12.11
C PRO A 163 5.40 15.07 -12.53
N LYS A 164 6.67 14.92 -12.15
CA LYS A 164 7.46 13.72 -12.46
C LYS A 164 7.00 12.50 -11.67
N LEU A 165 6.52 12.71 -10.44
CA LEU A 165 5.92 11.65 -9.63
C LEU A 165 4.56 11.22 -10.21
N ALA A 166 3.74 12.16 -10.66
CA ALA A 166 2.42 11.89 -11.23
C ALA A 166 2.49 11.01 -12.49
N THR A 167 3.56 11.14 -13.26
CA THR A 167 3.77 10.40 -14.53
C THR A 167 4.66 9.17 -14.39
N ALA A 168 5.19 8.90 -13.19
CA ALA A 168 6.23 7.89 -12.94
C ALA A 168 7.55 8.12 -13.72
N GLU A 169 7.80 9.35 -14.22
CA GLU A 169 9.13 9.72 -14.74
C GLU A 169 10.22 9.51 -13.69
N VAL A 170 9.87 9.75 -12.43
CA VAL A 170 10.72 9.46 -11.28
C VAL A 170 9.96 8.58 -10.29
N MET A 171 10.55 7.45 -9.94
CA MET A 171 10.04 6.57 -8.90
C MET A 171 10.83 6.77 -7.60
N PRO A 172 10.19 7.25 -6.52
CA PRO A 172 10.87 7.48 -5.26
C PRO A 172 11.07 6.21 -4.45
N ALA A 173 12.00 6.28 -3.51
CA ALA A 173 12.18 5.29 -2.47
C ALA A 173 12.12 5.95 -1.09
N VAL A 174 11.66 5.20 -0.09
CA VAL A 174 11.55 5.65 1.30
C VAL A 174 12.48 4.82 2.18
N ALA A 175 13.40 5.47 2.88
CA ALA A 175 14.30 4.85 3.83
C ALA A 175 14.17 5.56 5.18
N VAL A 176 13.40 4.96 6.10
CA VAL A 176 13.10 5.54 7.43
C VAL A 176 13.82 4.78 8.55
N THR A 177 13.63 3.46 8.59
CA THR A 177 14.15 2.59 9.64
C THR A 177 15.68 2.63 9.71
N GLU A 178 16.21 2.71 10.91
CA GLU A 178 17.62 2.58 11.24
C GLU A 178 17.87 1.31 12.07
N PRO A 179 19.13 0.86 12.23
CA PRO A 179 19.43 -0.39 12.94
C PRO A 179 18.78 -0.47 14.34
N ASP A 180 18.77 0.65 15.08
CA ASP A 180 18.24 0.71 16.45
C ASP A 180 16.85 1.36 16.56
N TYR A 181 16.34 1.92 15.48
CA TYR A 181 15.11 2.72 15.48
C TYR A 181 14.15 2.33 14.33
N GLY A 182 13.06 1.65 14.67
CA GLY A 182 11.96 1.33 13.76
C GLY A 182 10.73 2.18 14.10
N SER A 183 9.92 1.71 15.04
CA SER A 183 8.70 2.42 15.48
C SER A 183 9.01 3.76 16.17
N ASP A 184 10.15 3.89 16.84
CA ASP A 184 10.61 5.14 17.42
C ASP A 184 11.33 6.01 16.38
N VAL A 185 10.56 6.61 15.48
CA VAL A 185 11.07 7.50 14.43
C VAL A 185 11.72 8.77 15.01
N ALA A 186 11.30 9.19 16.19
CA ALA A 186 11.91 10.35 16.87
C ALA A 186 13.37 10.07 17.32
N GLY A 187 13.72 8.81 17.48
CA GLY A 187 15.05 8.37 17.91
C GLY A 187 16.09 8.28 16.79
N ILE A 188 15.73 8.48 15.51
CA ILE A 188 16.65 8.33 14.37
C ILE A 188 17.92 9.18 14.52
N LYS A 189 19.04 8.65 14.04
CA LYS A 189 20.40 9.22 14.22
C LYS A 189 21.04 9.73 12.94
N VAL A 190 20.50 9.40 11.76
CA VAL A 190 21.00 9.92 10.50
C VAL A 190 20.93 11.45 10.52
N THR A 191 22.02 12.08 10.16
CA THR A 191 22.17 13.54 10.13
C THR A 191 22.44 14.03 8.72
N ALA A 192 21.97 15.24 8.42
CA ALA A 192 22.32 15.98 7.22
C ALA A 192 23.00 17.30 7.67
N THR A 193 24.29 17.46 7.35
CA THR A 193 25.06 18.64 7.70
C THR A 193 25.29 19.49 6.45
N PRO A 194 25.01 20.81 6.47
CA PRO A 194 25.27 21.67 5.34
C PRO A 194 26.77 21.62 4.92
N ALA A 195 27.01 21.51 3.63
CA ALA A 195 28.35 21.46 3.05
C ALA A 195 28.32 21.97 1.61
N GLU A 196 29.48 22.34 1.07
CA GLU A 196 29.63 22.61 -0.35
C GLU A 196 29.85 21.31 -1.12
N GLY A 197 29.15 21.15 -2.23
CA GLY A 197 29.37 20.05 -3.17
C GLY A 197 30.69 20.19 -3.93
N PRO A 198 31.09 19.16 -4.73
CA PRO A 198 32.32 19.19 -5.53
C PRO A 198 32.42 20.39 -6.47
N ASP A 199 31.29 20.92 -6.91
CA ASP A 199 31.19 22.06 -7.83
C ASP A 199 31.00 23.39 -7.13
N GLY A 200 31.14 23.42 -5.77
CA GLY A 200 30.95 24.61 -4.95
C GLY A 200 29.48 24.99 -4.71
N GLU A 201 28.53 24.16 -5.14
CA GLU A 201 27.12 24.40 -4.91
C GLU A 201 26.71 24.01 -3.46
N PRO A 202 25.78 24.77 -2.84
CA PRO A 202 25.26 24.42 -1.53
C PRO A 202 24.59 23.05 -1.52
N GLY A 203 24.95 22.23 -0.56
CA GLY A 203 24.38 20.88 -0.42
C GLY A 203 24.45 20.37 1.01
N TYR A 204 24.35 19.04 1.19
CA TYR A 204 24.41 18.40 2.48
C TYR A 204 25.26 17.13 2.41
N VAL A 205 26.04 16.88 3.45
CA VAL A 205 26.62 15.56 3.72
C VAL A 205 25.67 14.80 4.61
N ILE A 206 25.18 13.65 4.11
CA ILE A 206 24.31 12.73 4.85
C ILE A 206 25.21 11.67 5.50
N ASN A 207 25.07 11.47 6.81
CA ASN A 207 25.85 10.50 7.57
C ASN A 207 24.93 9.64 8.45
N GLY A 208 25.08 8.32 8.34
CA GLY A 208 24.31 7.32 9.08
C GLY A 208 23.99 6.08 8.25
N VAL A 209 23.15 5.22 8.81
CA VAL A 209 22.72 3.95 8.19
C VAL A 209 21.20 3.88 8.23
N LYS A 210 20.61 3.51 7.10
CA LYS A 210 19.19 3.22 6.95
C LYS A 210 18.98 1.75 6.57
#